data_8c726fc5696181f3d27b720f69d47a9b
#
_entry.id   8c726fc5696181f3d27b720f69d47a9b
#
_cell.length_a   1.000
_cell.length_b   1.000
_cell.length_c   1.000
_cell.angle_alpha   90.00
_cell.angle_beta   90.00
_cell.angle_gamma   90.00
#
_symmetry.space_group_name_H-M   'P 1'
#
loop_
_entity.id
_entity.type
_entity.pdbx_description
1 polymer ?
#
loop_
_entity_poly.entity_id
_entity_poly.type
_entity_poly.pdbx_seq_one_letter_code
_entity_poly.pdbx_strand_id
1 'polypeptide(L)'
;NPNNNCVEDCFGIWGGDAELDECGICEGNNSSCISEQPEVFDFNVSTQLAYYFFGTVLIDFNNLSPFDWIGVFKEDQCVGARQWNVVNCQNESCELPVYGFVEGDHLTDGYMEEGDYPSFKIYDHSESQIQEEEIIYNALIFSQNPPWSHLETSYIGFLNVVEDCSGALGGLATIDDCEV
;
A
#
# COMPACT_ATOMS: atom_id res chain seq x y z
N ASN A 1 8.91 35.51 -27.92
CA ASN A 1 8.07 34.77 -26.97
C ASN A 1 8.93 34.47 -25.74
N PRO A 2 8.64 35.04 -24.54
CA PRO A 2 9.47 34.88 -23.36
C PRO A 2 9.42 33.44 -22.75
N ASN A 3 8.60 32.55 -23.34
CA ASN A 3 8.47 31.14 -22.94
C ASN A 3 8.99 30.19 -24.03
N ASN A 4 10.03 30.57 -24.78
CA ASN A 4 10.65 29.60 -25.66
C ASN A 4 11.40 28.57 -24.82
N ASN A 5 10.66 27.55 -24.37
CA ASN A 5 11.22 26.37 -23.73
C ASN A 5 11.98 25.61 -24.82
N CYS A 6 13.33 25.69 -24.77
CA CYS A 6 14.19 24.98 -25.71
C CYS A 6 14.42 23.52 -25.32
N VAL A 7 13.43 22.90 -24.68
CA VAL A 7 13.45 21.49 -24.28
C VAL A 7 12.44 20.74 -25.15
N GLU A 8 12.80 19.58 -25.63
CA GLU A 8 11.86 18.65 -26.25
C GLU A 8 10.98 18.01 -25.16
N ASP A 9 9.70 17.85 -25.45
CA ASP A 9 8.81 17.05 -24.62
C ASP A 9 9.09 15.54 -24.82
N CYS A 10 8.35 14.68 -24.13
CA CYS A 10 8.56 13.24 -24.22
C CYS A 10 8.17 12.61 -25.58
N PHE A 11 7.53 13.34 -26.49
CA PHE A 11 7.31 12.97 -27.89
C PHE A 11 8.38 13.55 -28.81
N GLY A 12 9.36 14.28 -28.29
CA GLY A 12 10.42 14.94 -29.09
C GLY A 12 9.96 16.22 -29.77
N ILE A 13 8.90 16.86 -29.30
CA ILE A 13 8.37 18.13 -29.82
C ILE A 13 9.00 19.28 -29.06
N TRP A 14 9.71 20.18 -29.80
CA TRP A 14 10.34 21.35 -29.21
C TRP A 14 9.32 22.35 -28.65
N GLY A 15 9.39 22.57 -27.34
CA GLY A 15 8.47 23.45 -26.64
C GLY A 15 7.05 22.87 -26.47
N GLY A 16 6.91 21.58 -26.65
CA GLY A 16 5.73 20.80 -26.28
C GLY A 16 5.55 20.70 -24.76
N ASP A 17 4.42 20.23 -24.32
CA ASP A 17 3.99 20.15 -22.92
C ASP A 17 3.63 18.72 -22.49
N ALA A 18 3.93 17.71 -23.33
CA ALA A 18 3.73 16.31 -22.99
C ALA A 18 4.73 15.86 -21.90
N GLU A 19 4.22 15.22 -20.85
CA GLU A 19 5.00 14.76 -19.71
C GLU A 19 5.05 13.23 -19.64
N LEU A 20 6.09 12.69 -19.00
CA LEU A 20 6.16 11.27 -18.65
C LEU A 20 5.31 11.02 -17.40
N ASP A 21 4.55 9.92 -17.40
CA ASP A 21 3.99 9.39 -16.16
C ASP A 21 5.07 8.75 -15.28
N GLU A 22 4.71 8.28 -14.08
CA GLU A 22 5.65 7.66 -13.12
C GLU A 22 6.28 6.37 -13.66
N CYS A 23 5.65 5.71 -14.63
CA CYS A 23 6.19 4.53 -15.31
C CYS A 23 7.10 4.88 -16.50
N GLY A 24 7.32 6.18 -16.80
CA GLY A 24 8.11 6.64 -17.94
C GLY A 24 7.38 6.57 -19.27
N ILE A 25 6.06 6.50 -19.28
CA ILE A 25 5.23 6.52 -20.50
C ILE A 25 4.80 7.96 -20.80
N CYS A 26 5.08 8.42 -22.02
CA CYS A 26 4.70 9.75 -22.44
C CYS A 26 3.18 9.88 -22.52
N GLU A 27 2.60 10.91 -21.86
CA GLU A 27 1.14 11.09 -21.69
C GLU A 27 0.45 9.84 -21.09
N GLY A 28 1.19 9.06 -20.32
CA GLY A 28 0.66 7.90 -19.62
C GLY A 28 -0.27 8.28 -18.47
N ASN A 29 -0.87 7.27 -17.87
CA ASN A 29 -1.79 7.43 -16.74
C ASN A 29 -1.43 6.51 -15.56
N ASN A 30 -0.17 6.12 -15.44
CA ASN A 30 0.36 5.21 -14.42
C ASN A 30 -0.23 3.77 -14.44
N SER A 31 -1.11 3.43 -15.38
CA SER A 31 -1.77 2.11 -15.40
C SER A 31 -0.81 0.95 -15.70
N SER A 32 0.33 1.23 -16.30
CA SER A 32 1.38 0.25 -16.64
C SER A 32 2.49 0.14 -15.58
N CYS A 33 2.41 0.89 -14.48
CA CYS A 33 3.38 0.79 -13.39
C CYS A 33 3.26 -0.57 -12.70
N ILE A 34 4.35 -1.32 -12.70
CA ILE A 34 4.45 -2.63 -12.05
C ILE A 34 5.73 -2.66 -11.24
N SER A 35 5.63 -3.08 -9.98
CA SER A 35 6.77 -3.38 -9.10
C SER A 35 6.66 -4.83 -8.61
N GLU A 36 7.81 -5.40 -8.23
CA GLU A 36 7.83 -6.72 -7.60
C GLU A 36 7.19 -6.66 -6.21
N GLN A 37 6.48 -7.74 -5.84
CA GLN A 37 5.92 -7.88 -4.51
C GLN A 37 7.05 -8.07 -3.50
N PRO A 38 7.07 -7.31 -2.39
CA PRO A 38 8.04 -7.50 -1.31
C PRO A 38 7.96 -8.92 -0.73
N GLU A 39 9.10 -9.53 -0.38
CA GLU A 39 9.12 -10.90 0.17
C GLU A 39 8.28 -11.04 1.46
N VAL A 40 8.31 -10.00 2.31
CA VAL A 40 7.52 -9.97 3.56
C VAL A 40 6.01 -9.96 3.30
N PHE A 41 5.59 -9.63 2.08
CA PHE A 41 4.18 -9.60 1.68
C PHE A 41 3.73 -10.90 0.98
N ASP A 42 4.54 -11.95 1.02
CA ASP A 42 4.14 -13.23 0.47
C ASP A 42 3.01 -13.87 1.27
N PHE A 43 2.01 -14.36 0.57
CA PHE A 43 0.85 -15.03 1.16
C PHE A 43 0.30 -16.13 0.24
N ASN A 44 -0.49 -17.02 0.82
CA ASN A 44 -1.23 -18.03 0.08
C ASN A 44 -2.71 -17.66 -0.03
N VAL A 45 -3.30 -17.88 -1.19
CA VAL A 45 -4.74 -17.68 -1.38
C VAL A 45 -5.52 -18.78 -0.66
N SER A 46 -6.65 -18.43 -0.08
CA SER A 46 -7.55 -19.41 0.54
C SER A 46 -9.00 -19.23 0.08
N THR A 47 -9.85 -20.21 0.40
CA THR A 47 -11.28 -20.11 0.13
C THR A 47 -12.01 -19.25 1.16
N GLN A 48 -11.39 -18.97 2.29
CA GLN A 48 -11.88 -18.05 3.31
C GLN A 48 -11.29 -16.68 3.02
N LEU A 49 -12.10 -15.71 2.64
CA LEU A 49 -11.62 -14.37 2.30
C LEU A 49 -12.65 -13.30 2.62
N ALA A 50 -12.17 -12.11 2.89
CA ALA A 50 -12.92 -10.86 2.98
C ALA A 50 -12.26 -9.81 2.10
N TYR A 51 -12.97 -8.71 1.81
CA TYR A 51 -12.42 -7.59 1.05
C TYR A 51 -12.38 -6.34 1.91
N TYR A 52 -11.24 -5.66 1.90
CA TYR A 52 -11.07 -4.37 2.54
C TYR A 52 -10.88 -3.30 1.48
N PHE A 53 -11.68 -2.25 1.56
CA PHE A 53 -11.61 -1.06 0.72
C PHE A 53 -11.06 0.10 1.52
N PHE A 54 -10.28 0.96 0.87
CA PHE A 54 -9.65 2.10 1.52
C PHE A 54 -10.11 3.40 0.88
N GLY A 55 -10.40 4.40 1.71
CA GLY A 55 -10.69 5.75 1.26
C GLY A 55 -9.43 6.50 0.91
N THR A 56 -8.54 6.69 1.87
CA THR A 56 -7.27 7.39 1.70
C THR A 56 -6.16 6.61 2.35
N VAL A 57 -5.06 6.43 1.62
CA VAL A 57 -3.84 5.76 2.11
C VAL A 57 -2.65 6.65 1.85
N LEU A 58 -1.86 6.93 2.89
CA LEU A 58 -0.75 7.90 2.83
C LEU A 58 0.50 7.34 3.52
N ILE A 59 1.66 7.89 3.15
CA ILE A 59 2.91 7.83 3.91
C ILE A 59 3.29 9.26 4.28
N ASP A 60 3.37 9.57 5.57
CA ASP A 60 3.67 10.90 6.09
C ASP A 60 2.84 12.00 5.39
N PHE A 61 1.50 11.76 5.30
CA PHE A 61 0.52 12.64 4.65
C PHE A 61 0.72 12.86 3.14
N ASN A 62 1.59 12.09 2.48
CA ASN A 62 1.76 12.08 1.03
C ASN A 62 1.08 10.87 0.40
N ASN A 63 0.56 11.01 -0.82
CA ASN A 63 -0.03 9.90 -1.56
C ASN A 63 1.02 8.84 -1.86
N LEU A 64 0.60 7.57 -1.87
CA LEU A 64 1.42 6.47 -2.31
C LEU A 64 1.75 6.59 -3.81
N SER A 65 2.94 6.16 -4.16
CA SER A 65 3.33 5.89 -5.54
C SER A 65 2.58 4.67 -6.10
N PRO A 66 2.32 4.60 -7.41
CA PRO A 66 1.73 3.42 -8.04
C PRO A 66 2.61 2.16 -7.95
N PHE A 67 3.86 2.28 -7.51
CA PHE A 67 4.78 1.17 -7.27
C PHE A 67 4.75 0.64 -5.84
N ASP A 68 4.13 1.37 -4.91
CA ASP A 68 4.05 0.97 -3.51
C ASP A 68 3.05 -0.18 -3.32
N TRP A 69 3.18 -0.89 -2.20
CA TRP A 69 2.31 -2.00 -1.85
C TRP A 69 1.70 -1.82 -0.47
N ILE A 70 0.47 -2.33 -0.32
CA ILE A 70 -0.16 -2.49 0.99
C ILE A 70 -0.25 -3.97 1.30
N GLY A 71 0.27 -4.38 2.45
CA GLY A 71 0.12 -5.71 3.01
C GLY A 71 -0.81 -5.71 4.22
N VAL A 72 -1.58 -6.77 4.36
CA VAL A 72 -2.45 -7.05 5.51
C VAL A 72 -1.83 -8.17 6.31
N PHE A 73 -1.86 -8.01 7.63
CA PHE A 73 -1.19 -8.93 8.54
C PHE A 73 -2.12 -9.34 9.68
N LYS A 74 -2.01 -10.62 10.06
CA LYS A 74 -2.37 -11.12 11.36
C LYS A 74 -1.07 -11.36 12.11
N GLU A 75 -0.81 -10.56 13.14
CA GLU A 75 0.51 -10.52 13.80
C GLU A 75 1.64 -10.27 12.78
N ASP A 76 2.55 -11.21 12.59
CA ASP A 76 3.65 -11.11 11.61
C ASP A 76 3.38 -11.88 10.31
N GLN A 77 2.24 -12.56 10.19
CA GLN A 77 1.87 -13.33 9.01
C GLN A 77 1.14 -12.45 8.00
N CYS A 78 1.69 -12.31 6.78
CA CYS A 78 0.96 -11.68 5.69
C CYS A 78 -0.22 -12.57 5.26
N VAL A 79 -1.39 -11.97 5.15
CA VAL A 79 -2.65 -12.65 4.80
C VAL A 79 -3.33 -12.03 3.58
N GLY A 80 -2.66 -11.11 2.92
CA GLY A 80 -3.09 -10.47 1.69
C GLY A 80 -2.24 -9.26 1.37
N ALA A 81 -1.99 -8.99 0.10
CA ALA A 81 -1.25 -7.81 -0.34
C ALA A 81 -1.71 -7.34 -1.73
N ARG A 82 -1.47 -6.08 -2.01
CA ARG A 82 -1.78 -5.49 -3.31
C ARG A 82 -0.84 -4.32 -3.61
N GLN A 83 -0.38 -4.24 -4.86
CA GLN A 83 0.26 -3.02 -5.39
C GLN A 83 -0.77 -1.88 -5.43
N TRP A 84 -0.39 -0.71 -4.91
CA TRP A 84 -1.31 0.42 -4.72
C TRP A 84 -1.37 1.33 -5.95
N ASN A 85 -1.71 0.75 -7.09
CA ASN A 85 -1.94 1.53 -8.32
C ASN A 85 -3.45 1.86 -8.45
N VAL A 86 -3.87 2.99 -7.88
CA VAL A 86 -5.28 3.41 -7.82
C VAL A 86 -5.93 3.59 -9.19
N VAL A 87 -5.14 3.88 -10.23
CA VAL A 87 -5.65 4.01 -11.61
C VAL A 87 -6.19 2.68 -12.13
N ASN A 88 -5.67 1.57 -11.62
CA ASN A 88 -6.12 0.22 -11.98
C ASN A 88 -7.28 -0.28 -11.10
N CYS A 89 -7.76 0.55 -10.16
CA CYS A 89 -8.85 0.20 -9.26
C CYS A 89 -10.18 0.71 -9.80
N GLN A 90 -11.28 0.00 -9.51
CA GLN A 90 -12.62 0.44 -9.92
C GLN A 90 -13.03 1.70 -9.16
N ASN A 91 -13.37 2.77 -9.89
CA ASN A 91 -13.76 4.06 -9.33
C ASN A 91 -12.73 4.62 -8.31
N GLU A 92 -11.43 4.43 -8.56
CA GLU A 92 -10.34 4.86 -7.68
C GLU A 92 -10.41 4.24 -6.25
N SER A 93 -11.20 3.20 -6.08
CA SER A 93 -11.33 2.47 -4.82
C SER A 93 -10.71 1.07 -4.98
N CYS A 94 -9.56 0.88 -4.35
CA CYS A 94 -8.85 -0.39 -4.41
C CYS A 94 -9.40 -1.35 -3.36
N GLU A 95 -9.78 -2.54 -3.81
CA GLU A 95 -10.04 -3.68 -2.93
C GLU A 95 -8.76 -4.42 -2.62
N LEU A 96 -8.63 -4.84 -1.38
CA LEU A 96 -7.58 -5.72 -0.91
C LEU A 96 -8.19 -7.02 -0.39
N PRO A 97 -7.90 -8.17 -1.02
CA PRO A 97 -8.35 -9.46 -0.50
C PRO A 97 -7.54 -9.83 0.74
N VAL A 98 -8.24 -10.26 1.78
CA VAL A 98 -7.68 -10.69 3.08
C VAL A 98 -8.12 -12.10 3.35
N TYR A 99 -7.16 -13.01 3.40
CA TYR A 99 -7.42 -14.44 3.44
C TYR A 99 -7.50 -14.97 4.87
N GLY A 100 -8.40 -15.91 5.07
CA GLY A 100 -8.66 -16.57 6.34
C GLY A 100 -8.16 -18.01 6.39
N PHE A 101 -8.09 -18.53 7.61
CA PHE A 101 -7.70 -19.89 7.92
C PHE A 101 -8.70 -20.91 7.36
N VAL A 102 -8.19 -22.00 6.79
CA VAL A 102 -8.97 -23.16 6.31
C VAL A 102 -8.53 -24.40 7.06
N GLU A 103 -9.44 -25.02 7.80
CA GLU A 103 -9.14 -26.25 8.54
C GLU A 103 -8.61 -27.35 7.62
N GLY A 104 -7.44 -27.88 7.96
CA GLY A 104 -6.75 -28.95 7.19
C GLY A 104 -5.87 -28.44 6.04
N ASP A 105 -5.81 -27.14 5.81
CA ASP A 105 -4.87 -26.51 4.86
C ASP A 105 -3.74 -25.80 5.61
N HIS A 106 -2.60 -26.47 5.75
CA HIS A 106 -1.44 -25.94 6.47
C HIS A 106 -0.81 -24.69 5.84
N LEU A 107 -1.15 -24.36 4.58
CA LEU A 107 -0.68 -23.15 3.93
C LEU A 107 -1.37 -21.88 4.49
N THR A 108 -2.47 -22.08 5.23
CA THR A 108 -3.25 -21.01 5.85
C THR A 108 -3.16 -21.00 7.39
N ASP A 109 -2.24 -21.79 7.95
CA ASP A 109 -2.00 -21.76 9.41
C ASP A 109 -1.60 -20.34 9.84
N GLY A 110 -2.26 -19.79 10.86
CA GLY A 110 -2.03 -18.42 11.33
C GLY A 110 -2.81 -17.33 10.57
N TYR A 111 -3.63 -17.69 9.59
CA TYR A 111 -4.47 -16.75 8.84
C TYR A 111 -5.66 -16.24 9.66
N MET A 112 -6.41 -15.27 9.11
CA MET A 112 -7.53 -14.61 9.80
C MET A 112 -8.62 -15.61 10.20
N GLU A 113 -9.17 -15.39 11.37
CA GLU A 113 -10.37 -16.08 11.87
C GLU A 113 -11.47 -15.06 12.18
N GLU A 114 -12.70 -15.51 12.35
CA GLU A 114 -13.84 -14.65 12.64
C GLU A 114 -13.59 -13.77 13.87
N GLY A 115 -13.66 -12.46 13.67
CA GLY A 115 -13.49 -11.47 14.74
C GLY A 115 -12.04 -10.95 14.91
N ASP A 116 -11.07 -11.47 14.17
CA ASP A 116 -9.71 -10.96 14.19
C ASP A 116 -9.63 -9.54 13.60
N TYR A 117 -8.73 -8.74 14.11
CA TYR A 117 -8.47 -7.39 13.61
C TYR A 117 -7.18 -7.38 12.78
N PRO A 118 -7.26 -7.04 11.48
CA PRO A 118 -6.07 -6.93 10.65
C PRO A 118 -5.21 -5.73 11.06
N SER A 119 -3.90 -5.86 10.88
CA SER A 119 -2.95 -4.76 10.84
C SER A 119 -2.44 -4.55 9.42
N PHE A 120 -1.89 -3.36 9.13
CA PHE A 120 -1.48 -2.98 7.78
C PHE A 120 -0.04 -2.51 7.78
N LYS A 121 0.68 -2.91 6.73
CA LYS A 121 2.02 -2.39 6.45
C LYS A 121 2.07 -1.85 5.03
N ILE A 122 2.88 -0.84 4.81
CA ILE A 122 3.10 -0.23 3.50
C ILE A 122 4.57 -0.38 3.12
N TYR A 123 4.82 -0.92 1.94
CA TYR A 123 6.12 -0.95 1.31
C TYR A 123 6.28 0.31 0.47
N ASP A 124 7.32 1.09 0.75
CA ASP A 124 7.72 2.27 0.01
C ASP A 124 8.77 1.88 -1.03
N HIS A 125 8.33 1.78 -2.28
CA HIS A 125 9.20 1.40 -3.37
C HIS A 125 10.31 2.43 -3.60
N SER A 126 9.97 3.71 -3.55
CA SER A 126 10.91 4.81 -3.83
C SER A 126 12.05 4.84 -2.82
N GLU A 127 11.73 4.74 -1.54
CA GLU A 127 12.72 4.72 -0.47
C GLU A 127 13.55 3.44 -0.50
N SER A 128 12.92 2.30 -0.80
CA SER A 128 13.61 1.01 -0.94
C SER A 128 14.66 1.01 -2.07
N GLN A 129 14.39 1.71 -3.18
CA GLN A 129 15.38 1.87 -4.26
C GLN A 129 16.56 2.74 -3.84
N ILE A 130 16.33 3.74 -2.99
CA ILE A 130 17.39 4.63 -2.49
C ILE A 130 18.29 3.90 -1.49
N GLN A 131 17.69 3.10 -0.60
CA GLN A 131 18.41 2.44 0.48
C GLN A 131 18.95 1.06 0.10
N GLU A 132 18.59 0.52 -1.07
CA GLU A 132 18.93 -0.82 -1.55
C GLU A 132 18.48 -1.93 -0.57
N GLU A 133 17.37 -1.70 0.15
CA GLU A 133 16.73 -2.65 1.06
C GLU A 133 15.21 -2.45 1.07
N GLU A 134 14.43 -3.47 1.45
CA GLU A 134 12.98 -3.34 1.57
C GLU A 134 12.60 -2.41 2.72
N ILE A 135 12.04 -1.25 2.41
CA ILE A 135 11.54 -0.30 3.40
C ILE A 135 10.05 -0.51 3.58
N ILE A 136 9.68 -1.01 4.77
CA ILE A 136 8.31 -1.36 5.14
C ILE A 136 7.93 -0.65 6.43
N TYR A 137 6.83 0.09 6.36
CA TYR A 137 6.30 0.86 7.47
C TYR A 137 5.04 0.23 8.06
N ASN A 138 4.87 0.27 9.38
CA ASN A 138 3.57 0.01 9.99
C ASN A 138 2.64 1.20 9.73
N ALA A 139 1.44 0.92 9.26
CA ALA A 139 0.43 1.93 8.98
C ALA A 139 -0.65 1.95 10.07
N LEU A 140 -1.00 3.15 10.51
CA LEU A 140 -2.04 3.36 11.52
C LEU A 140 -3.38 3.66 10.87
N ILE A 141 -4.44 3.11 11.46
CA ILE A 141 -5.82 3.35 11.05
C ILE A 141 -6.36 4.53 11.86
N PHE A 142 -6.76 5.59 11.17
CA PHE A 142 -7.37 6.79 11.77
C PHE A 142 -8.90 6.82 11.64
N SER A 143 -9.49 5.68 11.35
CA SER A 143 -10.93 5.48 11.21
C SER A 143 -11.38 4.25 12.00
N GLN A 144 -12.45 3.59 11.58
CA GLN A 144 -12.82 2.30 12.15
C GLN A 144 -11.94 1.18 11.56
N ASN A 145 -11.51 0.26 12.43
CA ASN A 145 -10.91 -1.01 12.03
C ASN A 145 -11.96 -2.10 12.19
N PRO A 146 -12.69 -2.49 11.13
CA PRO A 146 -13.67 -3.56 11.23
C PRO A 146 -12.97 -4.91 11.39
N PRO A 147 -13.50 -5.82 12.23
CA PRO A 147 -12.95 -7.17 12.35
C PRO A 147 -13.15 -7.94 11.06
N TRP A 148 -12.29 -8.91 10.83
CA TRP A 148 -12.40 -9.80 9.69
C TRP A 148 -13.58 -10.77 9.87
N SER A 149 -14.34 -10.96 8.80
CA SER A 149 -15.42 -11.95 8.72
C SER A 149 -15.52 -12.47 7.28
N HIS A 150 -15.69 -13.77 7.12
CA HIS A 150 -15.74 -14.40 5.82
C HIS A 150 -16.83 -13.81 4.92
N LEU A 151 -16.48 -13.52 3.65
CA LEU A 151 -17.31 -12.90 2.61
C LEU A 151 -17.81 -11.48 2.94
N GLU A 152 -17.36 -10.86 4.03
CA GLU A 152 -17.69 -9.48 4.32
C GLU A 152 -16.85 -8.51 3.49
N THR A 153 -17.43 -7.34 3.30
CA THR A 153 -16.77 -6.19 2.69
C THR A 153 -16.63 -5.09 3.73
N SER A 154 -15.39 -4.76 4.05
CA SER A 154 -15.04 -3.78 5.06
C SER A 154 -14.48 -2.51 4.43
N TYR A 155 -14.69 -1.37 5.09
CA TYR A 155 -14.19 -0.08 4.62
C TYR A 155 -13.35 0.61 5.68
N ILE A 156 -12.13 0.97 5.31
CA ILE A 156 -11.20 1.76 6.12
C ILE A 156 -11.10 3.16 5.51
N GLY A 157 -11.60 4.16 6.23
CA GLY A 157 -11.67 5.52 5.73
C GLY A 157 -10.30 6.17 5.53
N PHE A 158 -9.38 5.95 6.49
CA PHE A 158 -8.08 6.60 6.47
C PHE A 158 -6.99 5.70 7.09
N LEU A 159 -5.95 5.45 6.30
CA LEU A 159 -4.73 4.72 6.68
C LEU A 159 -3.53 5.63 6.42
N ASN A 160 -2.62 5.77 7.37
CA ASN A 160 -1.43 6.59 7.20
C ASN A 160 -0.23 6.01 7.96
N VAL A 161 0.94 6.12 7.39
CA VAL A 161 2.21 5.95 8.08
C VAL A 161 2.60 7.28 8.69
N VAL A 162 2.85 7.31 9.98
CA VAL A 162 3.26 8.53 10.70
C VAL A 162 4.49 8.25 11.55
N GLU A 163 5.21 9.29 11.93
CA GLU A 163 6.26 9.17 12.92
C GLU A 163 5.67 8.79 14.30
N ASP A 164 6.35 7.88 14.98
CA ASP A 164 6.05 7.57 16.39
C ASP A 164 6.66 8.63 17.33
N CYS A 165 6.51 8.46 18.63
CA CYS A 165 7.02 9.43 19.60
C CYS A 165 8.57 9.49 19.67
N SER A 166 9.28 8.56 19.06
CA SER A 166 10.74 8.59 18.92
C SER A 166 11.19 9.32 17.64
N GLY A 167 10.25 9.67 16.75
CA GLY A 167 10.51 10.27 15.44
C GLY A 167 10.82 9.22 14.37
N ALA A 168 10.54 7.94 14.60
CA ALA A 168 10.70 6.89 13.60
C ALA A 168 9.43 6.77 12.76
N LEU A 169 9.53 6.95 11.43
CA LEU A 169 8.41 6.79 10.51
C LEU A 169 7.94 5.34 10.50
N GLY A 170 6.63 5.12 10.71
CA GLY A 170 6.05 3.78 10.84
C GLY A 170 6.50 2.99 12.07
N GLY A 171 7.16 3.66 13.03
CA GLY A 171 7.52 3.07 14.30
C GLY A 171 6.29 2.78 15.18
N LEU A 172 6.49 2.02 16.24
CA LEU A 172 5.44 1.61 17.18
C LEU A 172 5.75 2.05 18.63
N ALA A 173 6.73 2.95 18.82
CA ALA A 173 7.05 3.47 20.14
C ALA A 173 5.87 4.26 20.71
N THR A 174 5.54 3.98 21.99
CA THR A 174 4.49 4.68 22.74
C THR A 174 5.08 5.79 23.59
N ILE A 175 4.23 6.69 24.12
CA ILE A 175 4.69 7.80 24.95
C ILE A 175 5.52 7.32 26.14
N ASP A 176 5.16 6.17 26.73
CA ASP A 176 5.93 5.58 27.85
C ASP A 176 7.34 5.15 27.43
N ASP A 177 7.52 4.73 26.16
CA ASP A 177 8.83 4.35 25.61
C ASP A 177 9.70 5.56 25.26
N CYS A 178 9.07 6.72 25.02
CA CYS A 178 9.76 7.95 24.65
C CYS A 178 10.13 8.84 25.85
N GLU A 179 9.87 8.41 27.07
CA GLU A 179 10.21 9.11 28.33
C GLU A 179 9.75 10.60 28.36
N VAL A 180 8.50 10.90 27.97
CA VAL A 180 7.96 12.27 27.98
C VAL A 180 6.96 12.43 29.13
#